data_83f46e6bd63f8394a60ea5f30a6664a0
#
_entry.id   83f46e6bd63f8394a60ea5f30a6664a0
#
_cell.length_a   1.000
_cell.length_b   1.000
_cell.length_c   1.000
_cell.angle_alpha   90.00
_cell.angle_beta   90.00
_cell.angle_gamma   90.00
#
_symmetry.space_group_name_H-M   'P 1'
#
loop_
_entity.id
_entity.type
_entity.pdbx_description
1 polymer ?
#
loop_
_entity_poly.entity_id
_entity_poly.type
_entity_poly.pdbx_seq_one_letter_code
_entity_poly.pdbx_strand_id
1 'polypeptide(L)'
;GIGCALAAAGKRLAVVHSGSAGSAWLLNPRAREHGHWTFSIHGRDHTETPEAVDQSVARFGPLPAGKSPKLDEAAYATRVLTELVLPELRPDVAIIWYSEPDTSYHFHEIGSRGSDLATAHVDTGFGKILDAVRASDQAEDTLLIVMSDHGQISTTAAFDLVAALGTKGFEAGYRAGSGTEVLVTPGAAAGLTLVHRDRARLKALGGALMDMPETGLLFCGTDQSGEPLIDGVFDRALVGADHPRSPDLYWVGRSSTQADQHGLAGSGIYTTGVNVPVGGGMHGGLNPQEVNTLLAFGGRGIQAACVKDHANLTDIVPTVLACLGVDRPATMTGRPLDAVLGKQAPEPRQLRLEVGAGDFRQVLLLAADAGRQRGPLSGGRI
;
A
#
# COMPACT_ATOMS: atom_id res chain seq x y z
N GLY A 1 6.93 -0.94 -15.53
CA GLY A 1 7.04 -1.65 -14.25
C GLY A 1 8.32 -2.49 -14.18
N ILE A 2 8.56 -3.15 -13.04
CA ILE A 2 9.76 -3.97 -12.81
C ILE A 2 9.93 -5.08 -13.86
N GLY A 3 8.86 -5.81 -14.20
CA GLY A 3 8.91 -6.87 -15.19
C GLY A 3 9.43 -6.40 -16.55
N CYS A 4 8.95 -5.24 -17.04
CA CYS A 4 9.45 -4.68 -18.30
C CYS A 4 10.95 -4.33 -18.26
N ALA A 5 11.43 -3.77 -17.15
CA ALA A 5 12.85 -3.42 -17.00
C ALA A 5 13.72 -4.67 -16.95
N LEU A 6 13.30 -5.70 -16.23
CA LEU A 6 14.00 -6.98 -16.14
C LEU A 6 14.03 -7.70 -17.50
N ALA A 7 12.89 -7.76 -18.22
CA ALA A 7 12.83 -8.37 -19.54
C ALA A 7 13.76 -7.68 -20.54
N ALA A 8 13.82 -6.35 -20.54
CA ALA A 8 14.73 -5.59 -21.40
C ALA A 8 16.21 -5.88 -21.11
N ALA A 9 16.54 -6.32 -19.88
CA ALA A 9 17.86 -6.73 -19.45
C ALA A 9 18.10 -8.26 -19.55
N GLY A 10 17.19 -9.02 -20.19
CA GLY A 10 17.27 -10.46 -20.31
C GLY A 10 17.10 -11.22 -18.99
N LYS A 11 16.48 -10.58 -17.99
CA LYS A 11 16.27 -11.11 -16.64
C LYS A 11 14.84 -11.57 -16.42
N ARG A 12 14.65 -12.54 -15.53
CA ARG A 12 13.36 -13.17 -15.25
C ARG A 12 12.80 -12.76 -13.89
N LEU A 13 11.49 -12.53 -13.88
CA LEU A 13 10.70 -12.27 -12.67
C LEU A 13 9.76 -13.44 -12.42
N ALA A 14 9.72 -13.92 -11.17
CA ALA A 14 8.67 -14.81 -10.70
C ALA A 14 7.91 -14.17 -9.54
N VAL A 15 6.58 -14.26 -9.57
CA VAL A 15 5.70 -13.74 -8.53
C VAL A 15 4.84 -14.86 -7.98
N VAL A 16 4.84 -15.04 -6.65
CA VAL A 16 3.95 -15.92 -5.91
C VAL A 16 2.99 -15.04 -5.12
N HIS A 17 1.72 -15.05 -5.51
CA HIS A 17 0.74 -14.11 -4.99
C HIS A 17 -0.37 -14.83 -4.21
N SER A 18 -0.58 -14.42 -2.94
CA SER A 18 -1.70 -14.82 -2.09
C SER A 18 -2.46 -13.64 -1.46
N GLY A 19 -2.29 -12.45 -2.00
CA GLY A 19 -3.01 -11.23 -1.60
C GLY A 19 -4.44 -11.15 -2.15
N SER A 20 -4.97 -9.96 -2.38
CA SER A 20 -6.28 -9.76 -3.01
C SER A 20 -6.27 -10.17 -4.49
N ALA A 21 -7.41 -10.61 -5.04
CA ALA A 21 -7.49 -11.19 -6.39
C ALA A 21 -6.91 -10.30 -7.50
N GLY A 22 -6.99 -8.97 -7.36
CA GLY A 22 -6.48 -8.02 -8.36
C GLY A 22 -5.00 -7.69 -8.26
N SER A 23 -4.35 -7.92 -7.11
CA SER A 23 -2.98 -7.45 -6.90
C SER A 23 -1.91 -8.27 -7.65
N ALA A 24 -2.19 -9.52 -8.05
CA ALA A 24 -1.30 -10.29 -8.92
C ALA A 24 -1.02 -9.56 -10.25
N TRP A 25 -2.04 -8.92 -10.83
CA TRP A 25 -1.93 -8.11 -12.04
C TRP A 25 -1.07 -6.85 -11.86
N LEU A 26 -1.11 -6.24 -10.65
CA LEU A 26 -0.31 -5.06 -10.34
C LEU A 26 1.17 -5.37 -10.20
N LEU A 27 1.51 -6.53 -9.66
CA LEU A 27 2.90 -6.95 -9.46
C LEU A 27 3.61 -7.26 -10.79
N ASN A 28 2.90 -7.85 -11.76
CA ASN A 28 3.48 -8.28 -13.03
C ASN A 28 2.46 -8.21 -14.18
N PRO A 29 2.01 -7.00 -14.58
CA PRO A 29 0.87 -6.81 -15.49
C PRO A 29 1.10 -7.28 -16.94
N ARG A 30 2.34 -7.62 -17.33
CA ARG A 30 2.71 -8.09 -18.67
C ARG A 30 3.56 -9.35 -18.58
N ALA A 31 3.23 -10.23 -17.61
CA ALA A 31 4.02 -11.43 -17.32
C ALA A 31 4.16 -12.33 -18.55
N ARG A 32 3.07 -12.62 -19.24
CA ARG A 32 3.04 -13.46 -20.44
C ARG A 32 3.90 -12.89 -21.57
N GLU A 33 3.75 -11.61 -21.86
CA GLU A 33 4.46 -10.92 -22.93
C GLU A 33 5.97 -10.95 -22.73
N HIS A 34 6.41 -10.89 -21.48
CA HIS A 34 7.82 -10.82 -21.11
C HIS A 34 8.43 -12.18 -20.72
N GLY A 35 7.69 -13.27 -20.83
CA GLY A 35 8.17 -14.60 -20.45
C GLY A 35 8.42 -14.74 -18.95
N HIS A 36 7.71 -13.96 -18.12
CA HIS A 36 7.74 -14.05 -16.67
C HIS A 36 6.75 -15.08 -16.15
N TRP A 37 6.81 -15.37 -14.86
CA TRP A 37 6.00 -16.38 -14.21
C TRP A 37 5.23 -15.74 -13.04
N THR A 38 3.93 -15.94 -12.96
CA THR A 38 3.09 -15.38 -11.90
C THR A 38 2.05 -16.41 -11.45
N PHE A 39 2.19 -16.89 -10.23
CA PHE A 39 1.20 -17.71 -9.56
C PHE A 39 0.20 -16.84 -8.80
N SER A 40 -1.09 -17.14 -8.89
CA SER A 40 -2.14 -16.56 -8.07
C SER A 40 -2.87 -17.65 -7.29
N ILE A 41 -3.01 -17.46 -5.98
CA ILE A 41 -3.79 -18.34 -5.10
C ILE A 41 -5.29 -18.40 -5.46
N HIS A 42 -5.77 -17.38 -6.19
CA HIS A 42 -7.16 -17.27 -6.64
C HIS A 42 -7.44 -18.07 -7.92
N GLY A 43 -6.43 -18.74 -8.47
CA GLY A 43 -6.58 -19.60 -9.64
C GLY A 43 -6.24 -18.94 -10.98
N ARG A 44 -6.51 -19.68 -12.05
CA ARG A 44 -6.08 -19.40 -13.42
C ARG A 44 -6.56 -18.05 -13.97
N ASP A 45 -7.77 -17.64 -13.62
CA ASP A 45 -8.41 -16.42 -14.12
C ASP A 45 -7.89 -15.15 -13.45
N HIS A 46 -6.99 -15.30 -12.47
CA HIS A 46 -6.42 -14.20 -11.68
C HIS A 46 -4.91 -14.02 -11.93
N THR A 47 -4.41 -14.47 -13.07
CA THR A 47 -3.01 -14.31 -13.49
C THR A 47 -2.88 -14.24 -15.00
N GLU A 48 -1.82 -13.58 -15.49
CA GLU A 48 -1.45 -13.59 -16.90
C GLU A 48 -0.80 -14.90 -17.36
N THR A 49 -0.35 -15.74 -16.43
CA THR A 49 0.34 -17.01 -16.70
C THR A 49 -0.39 -18.16 -15.97
N PRO A 50 -1.60 -18.58 -16.45
CA PRO A 50 -2.39 -19.65 -15.80
C PRO A 50 -1.65 -20.98 -15.69
N GLU A 51 -0.67 -21.25 -16.55
CA GLU A 51 0.22 -22.40 -16.45
C GLU A 51 1.04 -22.46 -15.15
N ALA A 52 1.28 -21.32 -14.52
CA ALA A 52 1.90 -21.24 -13.20
C ALA A 52 1.02 -21.86 -12.10
N VAL A 53 -0.29 -21.65 -12.22
CA VAL A 53 -1.27 -22.28 -11.33
C VAL A 53 -1.34 -23.79 -11.60
N ASP A 54 -1.38 -24.21 -12.88
CA ASP A 54 -1.43 -25.63 -13.23
C ASP A 54 -0.22 -26.40 -12.71
N GLN A 55 0.99 -25.84 -12.88
CA GLN A 55 2.23 -26.44 -12.36
C GLN A 55 2.19 -26.58 -10.84
N SER A 56 1.70 -25.53 -10.15
CA SER A 56 1.59 -25.56 -8.69
C SER A 56 0.56 -26.58 -8.21
N VAL A 57 -0.61 -26.65 -8.84
CA VAL A 57 -1.67 -27.61 -8.50
C VAL A 57 -1.22 -29.05 -8.79
N ALA A 58 -0.56 -29.29 -9.92
CA ALA A 58 -0.02 -30.61 -10.25
C ALA A 58 0.98 -31.13 -9.22
N ARG A 59 1.77 -30.20 -8.62
CA ARG A 59 2.81 -30.56 -7.66
C ARG A 59 2.32 -30.63 -6.22
N PHE A 60 1.49 -29.69 -5.80
CA PHE A 60 1.12 -29.47 -4.38
C PHE A 60 -0.32 -29.85 -4.04
N GLY A 61 -1.09 -30.23 -5.03
CA GLY A 61 -2.53 -30.48 -4.87
C GLY A 61 -3.39 -29.23 -5.07
N PRO A 62 -4.70 -29.35 -4.84
CA PRO A 62 -5.65 -28.27 -5.10
C PRO A 62 -5.34 -27.03 -4.26
N LEU A 63 -5.72 -25.87 -4.81
CA LEU A 63 -5.61 -24.60 -4.09
C LEU A 63 -6.46 -24.66 -2.81
N PRO A 64 -5.98 -24.07 -1.69
CA PRO A 64 -6.74 -23.98 -0.45
C PRO A 64 -8.07 -23.28 -0.65
N ALA A 65 -9.10 -23.71 0.07
CA ALA A 65 -10.35 -22.97 0.16
C ALA A 65 -10.14 -21.76 1.06
N GLY A 66 -10.36 -20.57 0.51
CA GLY A 66 -10.14 -19.28 1.21
C GLY A 66 -10.94 -19.20 2.52
N LYS A 67 -10.25 -19.26 3.66
CA LYS A 67 -10.82 -19.12 5.01
C LYS A 67 -10.04 -18.06 5.77
N SER A 68 -10.73 -17.21 6.52
CA SER A 68 -10.07 -16.28 7.45
C SER A 68 -9.85 -16.97 8.80
N PRO A 69 -8.63 -16.89 9.37
CA PRO A 69 -7.40 -16.36 8.77
C PRO A 69 -6.87 -17.24 7.62
N LYS A 70 -6.22 -16.61 6.65
CA LYS A 70 -5.75 -17.25 5.40
C LYS A 70 -4.41 -17.99 5.57
N LEU A 71 -4.31 -18.82 6.60
CA LEU A 71 -3.06 -19.49 6.95
C LEU A 71 -2.67 -20.58 5.94
N ASP A 72 -3.65 -21.32 5.43
CA ASP A 72 -3.41 -22.37 4.44
C ASP A 72 -2.95 -21.79 3.10
N GLU A 73 -3.48 -20.63 2.69
CA GLU A 73 -3.04 -19.92 1.49
C GLU A 73 -1.59 -19.42 1.65
N ALA A 74 -1.26 -18.86 2.82
CA ALA A 74 0.11 -18.42 3.09
C ALA A 74 1.09 -19.60 3.10
N ALA A 75 0.71 -20.73 3.71
CA ALA A 75 1.51 -21.94 3.71
C ALA A 75 1.69 -22.53 2.29
N TYR A 76 0.63 -22.53 1.48
CA TYR A 76 0.68 -23.00 0.08
C TYR A 76 1.62 -22.10 -0.76
N ALA A 77 1.46 -20.78 -0.66
CA ALA A 77 2.32 -19.82 -1.35
C ALA A 77 3.80 -19.97 -0.94
N THR A 78 4.08 -20.19 0.35
CA THR A 78 5.43 -20.47 0.84
C THR A 78 6.02 -21.70 0.17
N ARG A 79 5.27 -22.81 0.09
CA ARG A 79 5.72 -24.02 -0.60
C ARG A 79 5.96 -23.80 -2.08
N VAL A 80 5.09 -23.07 -2.77
CA VAL A 80 5.28 -22.73 -4.19
C VAL A 80 6.61 -21.97 -4.38
N LEU A 81 6.91 -21.00 -3.51
CA LEU A 81 8.16 -20.28 -3.59
C LEU A 81 9.37 -21.18 -3.30
N THR A 82 9.35 -21.90 -2.17
CA THR A 82 10.54 -22.61 -1.66
C THR A 82 10.81 -23.94 -2.37
N GLU A 83 9.77 -24.62 -2.87
CA GLU A 83 9.90 -25.96 -3.45
C GLU A 83 9.77 -25.99 -4.98
N LEU A 84 9.33 -24.89 -5.64
CA LEU A 84 9.22 -24.79 -7.09
C LEU A 84 10.00 -23.59 -7.65
N VAL A 85 9.71 -22.38 -7.19
CA VAL A 85 10.25 -21.16 -7.80
C VAL A 85 11.76 -21.04 -7.57
N LEU A 86 12.19 -21.10 -6.32
CA LEU A 86 13.62 -20.94 -6.00
C LEU A 86 14.50 -22.06 -6.58
N PRO A 87 14.19 -23.36 -6.40
CA PRO A 87 15.08 -24.43 -6.86
C PRO A 87 15.00 -24.70 -8.37
N GLU A 88 13.84 -24.58 -9.01
CA GLU A 88 13.64 -25.02 -10.38
C GLU A 88 13.57 -23.87 -11.39
N LEU A 89 12.78 -22.82 -11.10
CA LEU A 89 12.64 -21.68 -12.01
C LEU A 89 13.84 -20.73 -11.93
N ARG A 90 14.44 -20.60 -10.75
CA ARG A 90 15.65 -19.80 -10.49
C ARG A 90 15.59 -18.40 -11.15
N PRO A 91 14.58 -17.57 -10.85
CA PRO A 91 14.44 -16.24 -11.43
C PRO A 91 15.53 -15.29 -10.89
N ASP A 92 15.83 -14.22 -11.61
CA ASP A 92 16.68 -13.13 -11.10
C ASP A 92 16.02 -12.34 -9.97
N VAL A 93 14.69 -12.25 -10.01
CA VAL A 93 13.87 -11.65 -8.95
C VAL A 93 12.70 -12.57 -8.63
N ALA A 94 12.52 -12.92 -7.36
CA ALA A 94 11.35 -13.62 -6.85
C ALA A 94 10.60 -12.70 -5.88
N ILE A 95 9.28 -12.59 -6.04
CA ILE A 95 8.40 -11.85 -5.14
C ILE A 95 7.39 -12.82 -4.56
N ILE A 96 7.22 -12.82 -3.24
CA ILE A 96 6.07 -13.43 -2.58
C ILE A 96 5.26 -12.33 -1.89
N TRP A 97 3.94 -12.37 -2.06
CA TRP A 97 3.01 -11.47 -1.40
C TRP A 97 1.99 -12.26 -0.60
N TYR A 98 1.98 -12.08 0.69
CA TYR A 98 1.00 -12.64 1.60
C TYR A 98 -0.19 -11.69 1.80
N SER A 99 -1.40 -12.25 1.96
CA SER A 99 -2.57 -11.49 2.41
C SER A 99 -2.63 -11.34 3.92
N GLU A 100 -1.83 -12.12 4.65
CA GLU A 100 -1.72 -12.03 6.09
C GLU A 100 -0.45 -11.26 6.49
N PRO A 101 -0.47 -10.52 7.58
CA PRO A 101 -1.53 -10.41 8.60
C PRO A 101 -2.64 -9.39 8.26
N ASP A 102 -2.63 -8.70 7.11
CA ASP A 102 -3.58 -7.65 6.72
C ASP A 102 -5.04 -8.12 6.87
N THR A 103 -5.40 -9.27 6.29
CA THR A 103 -6.76 -9.81 6.39
C THR A 103 -7.18 -10.06 7.84
N SER A 104 -6.28 -10.61 8.66
CA SER A 104 -6.58 -10.86 10.07
C SER A 104 -6.70 -9.56 10.87
N TYR A 105 -5.88 -8.56 10.57
CA TYR A 105 -6.03 -7.25 11.22
C TYR A 105 -7.39 -6.62 10.91
N HIS A 106 -7.87 -6.70 9.68
CA HIS A 106 -9.19 -6.20 9.33
C HIS A 106 -10.34 -6.84 10.10
N PHE A 107 -10.29 -8.15 10.35
CA PHE A 107 -11.45 -8.90 10.85
C PHE A 107 -11.31 -9.46 12.26
N HIS A 108 -10.10 -9.47 12.84
CA HIS A 108 -9.81 -10.05 14.15
C HIS A 108 -9.22 -9.06 15.15
N GLU A 109 -9.24 -7.77 14.89
CA GLU A 109 -8.61 -6.71 15.67
C GLU A 109 -7.07 -6.80 15.72
N ILE A 110 -6.37 -5.68 15.58
CA ILE A 110 -4.92 -5.61 15.69
C ILE A 110 -4.52 -5.89 17.16
N GLY A 111 -3.54 -6.78 17.37
CA GLY A 111 -3.10 -7.18 18.72
C GLY A 111 -4.00 -8.21 19.40
N SER A 112 -5.04 -8.71 18.72
CA SER A 112 -5.80 -9.86 19.21
C SER A 112 -5.03 -11.17 19.01
N ARG A 113 -5.42 -12.22 19.72
CA ARG A 113 -4.85 -13.56 19.52
C ARG A 113 -4.99 -14.06 18.08
N GLY A 114 -6.05 -13.68 17.36
CA GLY A 114 -6.27 -14.09 15.97
C GLY A 114 -5.27 -13.43 15.02
N SER A 115 -5.03 -12.13 15.19
CA SER A 115 -4.05 -11.39 14.39
C SER A 115 -2.60 -11.77 14.73
N ASP A 116 -2.31 -12.04 16.02
CA ASP A 116 -1.00 -12.53 16.45
C ASP A 116 -0.68 -13.89 15.84
N LEU A 117 -1.67 -14.80 15.79
CA LEU A 117 -1.52 -16.10 15.15
C LEU A 117 -1.18 -15.97 13.65
N ALA A 118 -1.86 -15.08 12.94
CA ALA A 118 -1.59 -14.84 11.52
C ALA A 118 -0.18 -14.26 11.30
N THR A 119 0.24 -13.31 12.13
CA THR A 119 1.57 -12.73 12.08
C THR A 119 2.65 -13.79 12.33
N ALA A 120 2.49 -14.61 13.38
CA ALA A 120 3.42 -15.69 13.70
C ALA A 120 3.49 -16.76 12.59
N HIS A 121 2.37 -16.99 11.90
CA HIS A 121 2.33 -17.94 10.78
C HIS A 121 3.12 -17.43 9.57
N VAL A 122 2.97 -16.15 9.22
CA VAL A 122 3.75 -15.52 8.14
C VAL A 122 5.24 -15.45 8.50
N ASP A 123 5.58 -15.15 9.74
CA ASP A 123 6.96 -15.20 10.23
C ASP A 123 7.57 -16.61 10.11
N THR A 124 6.80 -17.65 10.45
CA THR A 124 7.19 -19.05 10.22
C THR A 124 7.40 -19.34 8.72
N GLY A 125 6.55 -18.80 7.85
CA GLY A 125 6.70 -18.87 6.40
C GLY A 125 7.99 -18.20 5.93
N PHE A 126 8.30 -17.03 6.46
CA PHE A 126 9.56 -16.33 6.18
C PHE A 126 10.77 -17.14 6.65
N GLY A 127 10.72 -17.77 7.83
CA GLY A 127 11.76 -18.68 8.30
C GLY A 127 12.09 -19.79 7.28
N LYS A 128 11.06 -20.43 6.69
CA LYS A 128 11.24 -21.46 5.66
C LYS A 128 11.86 -20.90 4.38
N ILE A 129 11.51 -19.67 3.98
CA ILE A 129 12.11 -19.00 2.82
C ILE A 129 13.61 -18.75 3.10
N LEU A 130 13.94 -18.26 4.29
CA LEU A 130 15.32 -18.01 4.71
C LEU A 130 16.15 -19.29 4.70
N ASP A 131 15.59 -20.39 5.20
CA ASP A 131 16.25 -21.70 5.19
C ASP A 131 16.45 -22.21 3.76
N ALA A 132 15.46 -22.07 2.88
CA ALA A 132 15.58 -22.47 1.47
C ALA A 132 16.67 -21.65 0.74
N VAL A 133 16.74 -20.34 0.98
CA VAL A 133 17.79 -19.49 0.41
C VAL A 133 19.17 -19.91 0.94
N ARG A 134 19.32 -20.11 2.25
CA ARG A 134 20.59 -20.51 2.88
C ARG A 134 21.10 -21.88 2.40
N ALA A 135 20.17 -22.80 2.08
CA ALA A 135 20.51 -24.13 1.57
C ALA A 135 20.82 -24.13 0.06
N SER A 136 20.56 -23.04 -0.65
CA SER A 136 20.78 -22.93 -2.08
C SER A 136 22.25 -22.63 -2.42
N ASP A 137 22.65 -22.95 -3.65
CA ASP A 137 23.95 -22.58 -4.22
C ASP A 137 24.06 -21.07 -4.54
N GLN A 138 22.97 -20.31 -4.37
CA GLN A 138 22.89 -18.86 -4.58
C GLN A 138 22.84 -18.06 -3.27
N ALA A 139 23.03 -18.70 -2.11
CA ALA A 139 22.91 -18.08 -0.79
C ALA A 139 23.73 -16.79 -0.67
N GLU A 140 25.00 -16.84 -1.08
CA GLU A 140 25.94 -15.71 -0.98
C GLU A 140 25.65 -14.58 -1.99
N ASP A 141 24.88 -14.88 -3.05
CA ASP A 141 24.52 -13.93 -4.10
C ASP A 141 23.09 -13.40 -3.97
N THR A 142 22.32 -13.87 -2.98
CA THR A 142 20.94 -13.48 -2.77
C THR A 142 20.79 -12.27 -1.84
N LEU A 143 20.10 -11.25 -2.31
CA LEU A 143 19.58 -10.15 -1.48
C LEU A 143 18.15 -10.46 -1.08
N LEU A 144 17.87 -10.49 0.21
CA LEU A 144 16.52 -10.63 0.78
C LEU A 144 15.97 -9.27 1.14
N ILE A 145 14.71 -9.02 0.77
CA ILE A 145 13.97 -7.81 1.13
C ILE A 145 12.69 -8.25 1.82
N VAL A 146 12.47 -7.78 3.06
CA VAL A 146 11.24 -7.97 3.81
C VAL A 146 10.59 -6.62 3.98
N MET A 147 9.34 -6.49 3.55
CA MET A 147 8.63 -5.22 3.58
C MET A 147 7.13 -5.42 3.75
N SER A 148 6.46 -4.36 4.20
CA SER A 148 5.01 -4.21 4.13
C SER A 148 4.66 -3.05 3.18
N ASP A 149 3.54 -3.15 2.48
CA ASP A 149 3.00 -2.10 1.61
C ASP A 149 2.38 -0.94 2.40
N HIS A 150 1.84 -1.20 3.57
CA HIS A 150 1.31 -0.24 4.54
C HIS A 150 1.32 -0.83 5.94
N GLY A 151 1.09 0.02 6.95
CA GLY A 151 0.68 -0.40 8.28
C GLY A 151 -0.84 -0.29 8.44
N GLN A 152 -1.34 -0.47 9.67
CA GLN A 152 -2.77 -0.36 9.99
C GLN A 152 -2.98 0.29 11.35
N ILE A 153 -4.17 0.86 11.55
CA ILE A 153 -4.66 1.41 12.82
C ILE A 153 -6.01 0.80 13.17
N SER A 154 -6.32 0.72 14.46
CA SER A 154 -7.59 0.21 14.96
C SER A 154 -8.74 1.17 14.64
N THR A 155 -9.86 0.66 14.14
CA THR A 155 -11.03 1.49 13.83
C THR A 155 -11.86 1.75 15.07
N THR A 156 -12.24 3.01 15.29
CA THR A 156 -13.08 3.41 16.42
C THR A 156 -14.53 3.62 16.01
N ALA A 157 -14.79 3.96 14.75
CA ALA A 157 -16.14 4.16 14.22
C ALA A 157 -16.17 4.03 12.70
N ALA A 158 -17.29 3.59 12.16
CA ALA A 158 -17.66 3.72 10.76
C ALA A 158 -18.52 4.97 10.59
N PHE A 159 -18.08 5.91 9.77
CA PHE A 159 -18.74 7.19 9.53
C PHE A 159 -19.55 7.14 8.24
N ASP A 160 -20.85 7.40 8.33
CA ASP A 160 -21.70 7.49 7.13
C ASP A 160 -21.53 8.84 6.44
N LEU A 161 -20.46 8.93 5.63
CA LEU A 161 -20.13 10.12 4.87
C LEU A 161 -21.23 10.47 3.85
N VAL A 162 -21.90 9.46 3.28
CA VAL A 162 -22.99 9.66 2.32
C VAL A 162 -24.18 10.34 2.99
N ALA A 163 -24.62 9.81 4.14
CA ALA A 163 -25.71 10.41 4.90
C ALA A 163 -25.33 11.82 5.42
N ALA A 164 -24.10 12.01 5.90
CA ALA A 164 -23.61 13.30 6.38
C ALA A 164 -23.61 14.36 5.26
N LEU A 165 -23.17 14.00 4.05
CA LEU A 165 -23.24 14.88 2.87
C LEU A 165 -24.69 15.21 2.50
N GLY A 166 -25.62 14.26 2.64
CA GLY A 166 -27.05 14.48 2.44
C GLY A 166 -27.61 15.59 3.35
N THR A 167 -27.22 15.61 4.62
CA THR A 167 -27.64 16.68 5.58
C THR A 167 -27.09 18.06 5.20
N LYS A 168 -26.03 18.11 4.40
CA LYS A 168 -25.41 19.34 3.89
C LYS A 168 -25.90 19.72 2.48
N GLY A 169 -26.91 19.01 1.96
CA GLY A 169 -27.54 19.30 0.67
C GLY A 169 -26.76 18.78 -0.54
N PHE A 170 -26.02 17.67 -0.40
CA PHE A 170 -25.36 16.95 -1.49
C PHE A 170 -25.99 15.58 -1.69
N GLU A 171 -26.47 15.30 -2.89
CA GLU A 171 -26.95 13.97 -3.28
C GLU A 171 -25.75 13.04 -3.52
N ALA A 172 -25.30 12.39 -2.44
CA ALA A 172 -24.13 11.50 -2.47
C ALA A 172 -24.52 10.03 -2.53
N GLY A 173 -23.62 9.20 -3.08
CA GLY A 173 -23.83 7.76 -3.15
C GLY A 173 -22.55 6.98 -3.54
N TYR A 174 -22.56 5.67 -3.28
CA TYR A 174 -21.45 4.77 -3.65
C TYR A 174 -21.52 4.30 -5.10
N ARG A 175 -22.58 4.60 -5.80
CA ARG A 175 -22.80 4.25 -7.22
C ARG A 175 -23.41 5.43 -7.95
N ALA A 176 -23.02 5.60 -9.21
CA ALA A 176 -23.69 6.53 -10.09
C ALA A 176 -25.14 6.09 -10.36
N GLY A 177 -26.08 7.00 -10.23
CA GLY A 177 -27.51 6.78 -10.45
C GLY A 177 -28.23 8.09 -10.76
N SER A 178 -29.54 8.01 -11.05
CA SER A 178 -30.35 9.22 -11.26
C SER A 178 -30.39 10.03 -9.97
N GLY A 179 -29.90 11.27 -10.02
CA GLY A 179 -29.82 12.18 -8.88
C GLY A 179 -28.50 12.16 -8.11
N THR A 180 -27.61 11.19 -8.30
CA THR A 180 -26.30 11.21 -7.65
C THR A 180 -25.46 12.38 -8.16
N GLU A 181 -25.11 13.30 -7.27
CA GLU A 181 -24.24 14.45 -7.54
C GLU A 181 -22.78 14.16 -7.16
N VAL A 182 -22.57 13.50 -6.00
CA VAL A 182 -21.25 13.15 -5.48
C VAL A 182 -21.09 11.63 -5.42
N LEU A 183 -20.19 11.10 -6.21
CA LEU A 183 -19.80 9.69 -6.13
C LEU A 183 -18.72 9.51 -5.07
N VAL A 184 -19.00 8.67 -4.06
CA VAL A 184 -18.09 8.37 -2.97
C VAL A 184 -17.45 7.00 -3.17
N THR A 185 -16.13 6.95 -3.23
CA THR A 185 -15.36 5.70 -3.13
C THR A 185 -14.96 5.54 -1.66
N PRO A 186 -15.49 4.52 -0.93
CA PRO A 186 -15.31 4.42 0.52
C PRO A 186 -13.90 3.96 0.90
N GLY A 187 -13.48 4.26 2.14
CA GLY A 187 -12.20 3.85 2.72
C GLY A 187 -11.83 4.67 3.94
N ALA A 188 -10.62 4.47 4.50
CA ALA A 188 -10.01 5.38 5.46
C ALA A 188 -9.65 6.72 4.78
N ALA A 189 -9.26 6.66 3.51
CA ALA A 189 -9.24 7.78 2.59
C ALA A 189 -10.33 7.59 1.54
N ALA A 190 -11.41 8.36 1.61
CA ALA A 190 -12.50 8.31 0.64
C ALA A 190 -12.25 9.25 -0.53
N GLY A 191 -12.52 8.77 -1.74
CA GLY A 191 -12.50 9.60 -2.94
C GLY A 191 -13.89 10.18 -3.22
N LEU A 192 -13.99 11.49 -3.47
CA LEU A 192 -15.21 12.16 -3.83
C LEU A 192 -15.10 12.74 -5.24
N THR A 193 -16.01 12.34 -6.13
CA THR A 193 -16.04 12.80 -7.51
C THR A 193 -17.37 13.46 -7.80
N LEU A 194 -17.37 14.69 -8.27
CA LEU A 194 -18.56 15.37 -8.78
C LEU A 194 -18.93 14.81 -10.15
N VAL A 195 -20.16 14.32 -10.30
CA VAL A 195 -20.69 13.82 -11.58
C VAL A 195 -20.68 14.93 -12.63
N HIS A 196 -21.02 16.14 -12.22
CA HIS A 196 -20.90 17.34 -13.02
C HIS A 196 -19.84 18.25 -12.42
N ARG A 197 -18.73 18.43 -13.14
CA ARG A 197 -17.60 19.24 -12.67
C ARG A 197 -17.99 20.72 -12.62
N ASP A 198 -18.31 21.19 -11.43
CA ASP A 198 -18.63 22.59 -11.12
C ASP A 198 -17.67 23.06 -10.00
N ARG A 199 -16.88 24.11 -10.28
CA ARG A 199 -15.89 24.64 -9.32
C ARG A 199 -16.54 25.26 -8.08
N ALA A 200 -17.68 25.92 -8.22
CA ALA A 200 -18.39 26.51 -7.08
C ALA A 200 -18.95 25.39 -6.18
N ARG A 201 -19.50 24.34 -6.81
CA ARG A 201 -20.01 23.18 -6.09
C ARG A 201 -18.90 22.38 -5.41
N LEU A 202 -17.72 22.27 -6.05
CA LEU A 202 -16.54 21.64 -5.44
C LEU A 202 -16.06 22.42 -4.19
N LYS A 203 -16.02 23.75 -4.26
CA LYS A 203 -15.69 24.59 -3.09
C LYS A 203 -16.73 24.44 -1.97
N ALA A 204 -18.00 24.39 -2.30
CA ALA A 204 -19.07 24.15 -1.33
C ALA A 204 -18.95 22.77 -0.66
N LEU A 205 -18.62 21.72 -1.43
CA LEU A 205 -18.35 20.38 -0.92
C LEU A 205 -17.17 20.38 0.06
N GLY A 206 -16.06 21.03 -0.30
CA GLY A 206 -14.90 21.19 0.57
C GLY A 206 -15.24 21.89 1.88
N GLY A 207 -15.99 23.00 1.83
CA GLY A 207 -16.46 23.70 3.01
C GLY A 207 -17.35 22.83 3.92
N ALA A 208 -18.29 22.09 3.32
CA ALA A 208 -19.14 21.16 4.07
C ALA A 208 -18.34 20.06 4.79
N LEU A 209 -17.28 19.56 4.17
CA LEU A 209 -16.40 18.56 4.78
C LEU A 209 -15.53 19.14 5.89
N MET A 210 -15.03 20.37 5.76
CA MET A 210 -14.27 21.06 6.81
C MET A 210 -15.07 21.25 8.09
N ASP A 211 -16.39 21.47 7.96
CA ASP A 211 -17.31 21.63 9.09
C ASP A 211 -17.59 20.31 9.84
N MET A 212 -17.22 19.17 9.26
CA MET A 212 -17.43 17.86 9.91
C MET A 212 -16.31 17.58 10.91
N PRO A 213 -16.61 17.27 12.18
CA PRO A 213 -15.58 16.94 13.18
C PRO A 213 -14.83 15.65 12.86
N GLU A 214 -15.40 14.78 12.05
CA GLU A 214 -14.82 13.51 11.60
C GLU A 214 -13.75 13.69 10.50
N THR A 215 -13.69 14.86 9.88
CA THR A 215 -12.68 15.16 8.85
C THR A 215 -11.31 15.34 9.50
N GLY A 216 -10.37 14.50 9.08
CA GLY A 216 -8.96 14.58 9.45
C GLY A 216 -8.14 15.39 8.45
N LEU A 217 -8.14 14.98 7.17
CA LEU A 217 -7.42 15.65 6.10
C LEU A 217 -8.27 15.76 4.83
N LEU A 218 -7.98 16.79 4.04
CA LEU A 218 -8.55 17.00 2.72
C LEU A 218 -7.47 17.29 1.71
N PHE A 219 -7.61 16.69 0.50
CA PHE A 219 -6.72 16.90 -0.64
C PHE A 219 -7.54 17.11 -1.90
N CYS A 220 -7.15 18.06 -2.75
CA CYS A 220 -7.78 18.29 -4.05
C CYS A 220 -6.72 18.53 -5.15
N GLY A 221 -7.17 18.68 -6.38
CA GLY A 221 -6.30 19.13 -7.47
C GLY A 221 -6.00 20.61 -7.38
N THR A 222 -5.09 21.06 -8.26
CA THR A 222 -4.70 22.47 -8.39
C THR A 222 -5.31 23.09 -9.66
N ASP A 223 -5.34 24.41 -9.70
CA ASP A 223 -5.65 25.17 -10.90
C ASP A 223 -4.40 25.40 -11.78
N GLN A 224 -4.53 26.18 -12.83
CA GLN A 224 -3.44 26.47 -13.76
C GLN A 224 -2.29 27.26 -13.14
N SER A 225 -2.50 27.95 -12.02
CA SER A 225 -1.46 28.64 -11.27
C SER A 225 -0.70 27.74 -10.28
N GLY A 226 -1.18 26.49 -10.10
CA GLY A 226 -0.64 25.54 -9.14
C GLY A 226 -1.25 25.65 -7.75
N GLU A 227 -2.26 26.52 -7.57
CA GLU A 227 -2.95 26.66 -6.29
C GLU A 227 -4.07 25.64 -6.13
N PRO A 228 -4.28 25.06 -4.91
CA PRO A 228 -5.37 24.14 -4.66
C PRO A 228 -6.73 24.73 -5.04
N LEU A 229 -7.60 23.89 -5.63
CA LEU A 229 -8.94 24.33 -6.07
C LEU A 229 -9.85 24.75 -4.93
N ILE A 230 -9.54 24.38 -3.70
CA ILE A 230 -10.28 24.69 -2.47
C ILE A 230 -9.31 25.29 -1.46
N ASP A 231 -9.63 26.47 -0.95
CA ASP A 231 -8.81 27.16 0.05
C ASP A 231 -8.76 26.33 1.35
N GLY A 232 -7.57 26.19 1.95
CA GLY A 232 -7.37 25.39 3.18
C GLY A 232 -7.28 23.89 2.96
N VAL A 233 -7.25 23.42 1.71
CA VAL A 233 -7.06 22.00 1.32
C VAL A 233 -5.68 21.81 0.73
N PHE A 234 -5.04 20.67 1.01
CA PHE A 234 -3.74 20.32 0.41
C PHE A 234 -3.86 19.93 -1.07
N ASP A 235 -2.81 20.19 -1.82
CA ASP A 235 -2.63 19.59 -3.15
C ASP A 235 -2.43 18.08 -3.02
N ARG A 236 -3.23 17.29 -3.75
CA ARG A 236 -3.12 15.81 -3.78
C ARG A 236 -1.80 15.31 -4.38
N ALA A 237 -1.07 16.14 -5.14
CA ALA A 237 0.27 15.81 -5.63
C ALA A 237 1.28 15.59 -4.48
N LEU A 238 1.07 16.25 -3.31
CA LEU A 238 1.89 16.08 -2.11
C LEU A 238 1.92 14.65 -1.58
N VAL A 239 0.88 13.87 -1.87
CA VAL A 239 0.75 12.45 -1.47
C VAL A 239 0.82 11.50 -2.66
N GLY A 240 1.26 11.98 -3.83
CA GLY A 240 1.40 11.15 -5.03
C GLY A 240 0.06 10.73 -5.66
N ALA A 241 -1.04 11.40 -5.32
CA ALA A 241 -2.38 11.05 -5.77
C ALA A 241 -2.87 11.90 -6.95
N ASP A 242 -1.98 12.61 -7.65
CA ASP A 242 -2.34 13.40 -8.83
C ASP A 242 -2.27 12.57 -10.11
N HIS A 243 -3.45 12.22 -10.63
CA HIS A 243 -3.62 11.44 -11.86
C HIS A 243 -4.92 11.88 -12.57
N PRO A 244 -5.03 11.82 -13.90
CA PRO A 244 -6.26 12.18 -14.62
C PRO A 244 -7.53 11.44 -14.18
N ARG A 245 -7.38 10.25 -13.56
CA ARG A 245 -8.49 9.45 -13.00
C ARG A 245 -8.69 9.63 -11.50
N SER A 246 -7.94 10.53 -10.85
CA SER A 246 -8.13 10.82 -9.43
C SER A 246 -9.49 11.48 -9.19
N PRO A 247 -10.14 11.20 -8.05
CA PRO A 247 -11.32 11.92 -7.63
C PRO A 247 -11.04 13.43 -7.50
N ASP A 248 -12.07 14.24 -7.51
CA ASP A 248 -11.93 15.69 -7.40
C ASP A 248 -11.43 16.10 -6.00
N LEU A 249 -11.80 15.33 -4.96
CA LEU A 249 -11.39 15.55 -3.60
C LEU A 249 -11.16 14.20 -2.89
N TYR A 250 -10.14 14.15 -2.02
CA TYR A 250 -9.96 13.07 -1.06
C TYR A 250 -10.30 13.56 0.33
N TRP A 251 -11.09 12.79 1.05
CA TRP A 251 -11.39 12.93 2.46
C TRP A 251 -10.70 11.82 3.24
N VAL A 252 -9.94 12.18 4.27
CA VAL A 252 -9.30 11.22 5.18
C VAL A 252 -9.96 11.37 6.55
N GLY A 253 -10.38 10.26 7.13
CA GLY A 253 -11.00 10.23 8.44
C GLY A 253 -10.06 10.72 9.55
N ARG A 254 -10.63 11.27 10.61
CA ARG A 254 -9.85 11.69 11.77
C ARG A 254 -9.21 10.48 12.44
N SER A 255 -7.94 10.61 12.78
CA SER A 255 -7.17 9.57 13.47
C SER A 255 -6.44 10.13 14.69
N SER A 256 -6.01 9.25 15.57
CA SER A 256 -5.28 9.54 16.79
C SER A 256 -4.07 8.62 16.92
N THR A 257 -3.02 9.08 17.57
CA THR A 257 -1.86 8.27 17.95
C THR A 257 -2.00 7.64 19.35
N GLN A 258 -3.14 7.83 20.00
CA GLN A 258 -3.41 7.18 21.29
C GLN A 258 -3.47 5.67 21.13
N ALA A 259 -3.10 4.98 22.21
CA ALA A 259 -3.15 3.52 22.25
C ALA A 259 -4.60 3.02 22.24
N ASP A 260 -4.82 1.93 21.52
CA ASP A 260 -6.07 1.18 21.52
C ASP A 260 -6.22 0.28 22.76
N GLN A 261 -7.26 -0.57 22.78
CA GLN A 261 -7.53 -1.50 23.89
C GLN A 261 -6.44 -2.57 24.10
N HIS A 262 -5.60 -2.83 23.09
CA HIS A 262 -4.47 -3.75 23.14
C HIS A 262 -3.14 -3.05 23.46
N GLY A 263 -3.18 -1.74 23.72
CA GLY A 263 -1.99 -0.92 24.00
C GLY A 263 -1.19 -0.54 22.74
N LEU A 264 -1.74 -0.76 21.56
CA LEU A 264 -1.09 -0.41 20.29
C LEU A 264 -1.48 1.00 19.87
N ALA A 265 -0.48 1.78 19.44
CA ALA A 265 -0.70 3.15 19.00
C ALA A 265 -1.43 3.20 17.66
N GLY A 266 -2.33 4.17 17.53
CA GLY A 266 -3.05 4.44 16.30
C GLY A 266 -4.49 3.94 16.31
N SER A 267 -5.40 4.88 16.17
CA SER A 267 -6.83 4.61 15.98
C SER A 267 -7.44 5.66 15.06
N GLY A 268 -8.56 5.33 14.41
CA GLY A 268 -9.20 6.26 13.50
C GLY A 268 -10.60 5.85 13.09
N ILE A 269 -11.22 6.71 12.27
CA ILE A 269 -12.54 6.47 11.67
C ILE A 269 -12.37 6.21 10.18
N TYR A 270 -13.29 5.45 9.62
CA TYR A 270 -13.39 5.19 8.19
C TYR A 270 -14.84 5.37 7.71
N THR A 271 -15.04 5.42 6.39
CA THR A 271 -16.39 5.56 5.84
C THR A 271 -17.15 4.24 5.87
N THR A 272 -18.46 4.27 6.06
CA THR A 272 -19.34 3.14 5.73
C THR A 272 -19.19 2.76 4.26
N GLY A 273 -19.60 1.55 3.89
CA GLY A 273 -19.45 1.02 2.52
C GLY A 273 -18.23 0.12 2.33
N VAL A 274 -17.33 0.02 3.32
CA VAL A 274 -16.32 -1.06 3.43
C VAL A 274 -16.80 -2.12 4.43
N ASN A 275 -16.49 -3.38 4.15
CA ASN A 275 -16.93 -4.51 4.98
C ASN A 275 -15.85 -4.85 6.02
N VAL A 276 -15.54 -3.90 6.90
CA VAL A 276 -14.62 -4.09 8.03
C VAL A 276 -15.38 -3.76 9.31
N PRO A 277 -15.33 -4.58 10.37
CA PRO A 277 -16.00 -4.28 11.63
C PRO A 277 -15.29 -3.13 12.36
N VAL A 278 -16.04 -2.39 13.17
CA VAL A 278 -15.44 -1.45 14.14
C VAL A 278 -14.64 -2.27 15.14
N GLY A 279 -13.43 -1.81 15.48
CA GLY A 279 -12.43 -2.58 16.25
C GLY A 279 -11.41 -3.31 15.36
N GLY A 280 -11.77 -3.62 14.11
CA GLY A 280 -10.83 -4.15 13.12
C GLY A 280 -9.81 -3.10 12.66
N GLY A 281 -8.76 -3.54 12.00
CA GLY A 281 -7.75 -2.65 11.42
C GLY A 281 -8.21 -2.02 10.11
N MET A 282 -7.81 -0.77 9.88
CA MET A 282 -7.94 -0.08 8.59
C MET A 282 -6.65 0.63 8.23
N HIS A 283 -6.50 0.89 6.94
CA HIS A 283 -5.35 1.59 6.36
C HIS A 283 -5.78 2.48 5.19
N GLY A 284 -4.84 3.29 4.68
CA GLY A 284 -5.06 4.21 3.57
C GLY A 284 -5.19 5.66 4.01
N GLY A 285 -5.13 5.92 5.33
CA GLY A 285 -4.96 7.26 5.89
C GLY A 285 -3.50 7.69 5.97
N LEU A 286 -3.23 8.72 6.76
CA LEU A 286 -1.88 9.26 7.00
C LEU A 286 -1.52 9.28 8.50
N ASN A 287 -2.07 8.36 9.29
CA ASN A 287 -1.58 8.14 10.64
C ASN A 287 -0.13 7.58 10.57
N PRO A 288 0.79 7.97 11.47
CA PRO A 288 2.15 7.43 11.46
C PRO A 288 2.22 5.91 11.42
N GLN A 289 1.29 5.21 12.09
CA GLN A 289 1.23 3.74 12.11
C GLN A 289 0.70 3.12 10.81
N GLU A 290 0.06 3.90 9.92
CA GLU A 290 -0.32 3.45 8.59
C GLU A 290 0.82 3.60 7.58
N VAL A 291 1.59 4.69 7.69
CA VAL A 291 2.63 5.04 6.70
C VAL A 291 4.03 4.59 7.06
N ASN A 292 4.32 4.37 8.35
CA ASN A 292 5.62 3.88 8.82
C ASN A 292 5.58 2.35 8.97
N THR A 293 6.15 1.65 8.00
CA THR A 293 6.05 0.20 7.86
C THR A 293 7.38 -0.50 7.99
N LEU A 294 7.36 -1.83 7.99
CA LEU A 294 8.57 -2.66 7.98
C LEU A 294 9.30 -2.55 6.64
N LEU A 295 10.61 -2.32 6.70
CA LEU A 295 11.52 -2.51 5.59
C LEU A 295 12.86 -3.02 6.11
N ALA A 296 13.25 -4.22 5.72
CA ALA A 296 14.53 -4.81 6.10
C ALA A 296 15.21 -5.44 4.89
N PHE A 297 16.53 -5.39 4.90
CA PHE A 297 17.40 -5.99 3.89
C PHE A 297 18.35 -6.96 4.57
N GLY A 298 18.63 -8.09 3.93
CA GLY A 298 19.57 -9.09 4.40
C GLY A 298 20.26 -9.81 3.24
N GLY A 299 21.32 -10.55 3.52
CA GLY A 299 22.07 -11.32 2.52
C GLY A 299 23.22 -10.54 1.91
N ARG A 300 23.49 -10.79 0.64
CA ARG A 300 24.66 -10.29 -0.08
C ARG A 300 25.02 -8.84 0.19
N GLY A 301 26.18 -8.61 0.76
CA GLY A 301 26.76 -7.27 0.94
C GLY A 301 26.07 -6.38 2.00
N ILE A 302 25.02 -6.87 2.66
CA ILE A 302 24.32 -6.11 3.67
C ILE A 302 25.01 -6.22 5.02
N GLN A 303 25.35 -5.08 5.63
CA GLN A 303 25.88 -5.01 6.98
C GLN A 303 24.73 -4.72 7.96
N ALA A 304 24.78 -5.37 9.13
CA ALA A 304 23.78 -5.15 10.18
C ALA A 304 23.84 -3.70 10.69
N ALA A 305 22.80 -2.94 10.41
CA ALA A 305 22.66 -1.54 10.84
C ALA A 305 21.17 -1.15 10.91
N CYS A 306 20.86 -0.16 11.73
CA CYS A 306 19.58 0.53 11.69
C CYS A 306 19.79 1.86 10.96
N VAL A 307 19.20 1.99 9.78
CA VAL A 307 19.35 3.17 8.92
C VAL A 307 18.18 4.12 9.16
N LYS A 308 18.46 5.40 9.39
CA LYS A 308 17.45 6.43 9.66
C LYS A 308 17.00 7.19 8.40
N ASP A 309 17.37 6.73 7.21
CA ASP A 309 16.93 7.33 5.95
C ASP A 309 15.42 7.10 5.74
N HIS A 310 14.76 8.05 5.07
CA HIS A 310 13.38 7.87 4.65
C HIS A 310 13.33 7.06 3.35
N ALA A 311 12.71 5.90 3.42
CA ALA A 311 12.46 5.03 2.28
C ALA A 311 10.97 5.05 1.93
N ASN A 312 10.66 5.04 0.64
CA ASN A 312 9.31 4.89 0.13
C ASN A 312 9.15 3.58 -0.65
N LEU A 313 7.94 3.09 -0.80
CA LEU A 313 7.63 1.94 -1.66
C LEU A 313 8.15 2.14 -3.09
N THR A 314 8.13 3.39 -3.58
CA THR A 314 8.65 3.75 -4.91
C THR A 314 10.17 3.56 -5.04
N ASP A 315 10.91 3.46 -3.93
CA ASP A 315 12.36 3.30 -3.92
C ASP A 315 12.80 1.83 -4.04
N ILE A 316 11.90 0.88 -3.76
CA ILE A 316 12.22 -0.55 -3.72
C ILE A 316 12.65 -1.05 -5.10
N VAL A 317 11.82 -0.83 -6.12
CA VAL A 317 12.15 -1.28 -7.49
C VAL A 317 13.43 -0.63 -8.02
N PRO A 318 13.64 0.69 -7.92
CA PRO A 318 14.94 1.30 -8.26
C PRO A 318 16.13 0.68 -7.53
N THR A 319 15.99 0.32 -6.25
CA THR A 319 17.03 -0.35 -5.48
C THR A 319 17.33 -1.74 -6.03
N VAL A 320 16.30 -2.56 -6.29
CA VAL A 320 16.44 -3.89 -6.88
C VAL A 320 17.15 -3.82 -8.23
N LEU A 321 16.72 -2.91 -9.12
CA LEU A 321 17.34 -2.73 -10.43
C LEU A 321 18.80 -2.31 -10.31
N ALA A 322 19.14 -1.40 -9.40
CA ALA A 322 20.52 -0.97 -9.15
C ALA A 322 21.40 -2.13 -8.65
N CYS A 323 20.89 -2.98 -7.74
CA CYS A 323 21.60 -4.18 -7.27
C CYS A 323 21.87 -5.20 -8.39
N LEU A 324 20.99 -5.24 -9.40
CA LEU A 324 21.11 -6.12 -10.56
C LEU A 324 21.89 -5.50 -11.73
N GLY A 325 22.36 -4.26 -11.61
CA GLY A 325 23.01 -3.53 -12.70
C GLY A 325 22.07 -3.23 -13.89
N VAL A 326 20.76 -3.07 -13.62
CA VAL A 326 19.75 -2.79 -14.63
C VAL A 326 19.38 -1.32 -14.58
N ASP A 327 19.32 -0.68 -15.75
CA ASP A 327 18.93 0.73 -15.85
C ASP A 327 17.48 0.98 -15.41
N ARG A 328 17.31 2.02 -14.62
CA ARG A 328 15.99 2.45 -14.14
C ARG A 328 15.25 3.22 -15.24
N PRO A 329 14.02 2.81 -15.62
CA PRO A 329 13.18 3.59 -16.52
C PRO A 329 12.92 5.01 -15.99
N ALA A 330 12.92 6.01 -16.88
CA ALA A 330 12.70 7.42 -16.52
C ALA A 330 11.34 7.68 -15.85
N THR A 331 10.36 6.80 -16.08
CA THR A 331 9.02 6.87 -15.46
C THR A 331 9.00 6.44 -13.99
N MET A 332 10.08 5.87 -13.44
CA MET A 332 10.18 5.53 -12.02
C MET A 332 10.70 6.74 -11.25
N THR A 333 9.88 7.28 -10.36
CA THR A 333 10.18 8.49 -9.58
C THR A 333 11.02 8.23 -8.34
N GLY A 334 11.00 7.01 -7.79
CA GLY A 334 11.80 6.61 -6.65
C GLY A 334 13.31 6.62 -6.93
N ARG A 335 14.12 6.56 -5.88
CA ARG A 335 15.58 6.47 -5.94
C ARG A 335 16.08 5.13 -5.39
N PRO A 336 17.24 4.63 -5.84
CA PRO A 336 17.91 3.56 -5.12
C PRO A 336 18.25 3.99 -3.68
N LEU A 337 18.15 3.08 -2.73
CA LEU A 337 18.51 3.31 -1.34
C LEU A 337 20.04 3.19 -1.17
N ASP A 338 20.70 4.31 -0.90
CA ASP A 338 22.15 4.39 -0.86
C ASP A 338 22.78 3.45 0.16
N ALA A 339 22.16 3.29 1.34
CA ALA A 339 22.64 2.36 2.36
C ALA A 339 22.68 0.90 1.90
N VAL A 340 21.73 0.48 1.07
CA VAL A 340 21.71 -0.89 0.48
C VAL A 340 22.84 -1.07 -0.53
N LEU A 341 23.23 0.01 -1.19
CA LEU A 341 24.32 0.02 -2.19
C LEU A 341 25.71 0.26 -1.56
N GLY A 342 25.83 0.21 -0.22
CA GLY A 342 27.08 0.45 0.50
C GLY A 342 27.53 1.91 0.48
N LYS A 343 26.63 2.86 0.21
CA LYS A 343 26.88 4.29 0.23
C LYS A 343 26.35 4.92 1.52
N GLN A 344 26.82 6.11 1.85
CA GLN A 344 26.28 6.86 2.97
C GLN A 344 24.84 7.29 2.66
N ALA A 345 23.91 6.94 3.56
CA ALA A 345 22.55 7.42 3.48
C ALA A 345 22.48 8.95 3.68
N PRO A 346 21.59 9.65 2.98
CA PRO A 346 21.38 11.08 3.22
C PRO A 346 20.82 11.33 4.61
N GLU A 347 21.08 12.50 5.17
CA GLU A 347 20.48 12.93 6.43
C GLU A 347 18.97 13.12 6.25
N PRO A 348 18.15 12.46 7.08
CA PRO A 348 16.69 12.57 6.97
C PRO A 348 16.25 14.01 7.29
N ARG A 349 15.41 14.57 6.44
CA ARG A 349 14.77 15.87 6.63
C ARG A 349 13.27 15.72 6.62
N GLN A 350 12.60 16.59 7.38
CA GLN A 350 11.15 16.66 7.41
C GLN A 350 10.70 18.07 7.02
N LEU A 351 9.66 18.12 6.22
CA LEU A 351 8.95 19.35 5.87
C LEU A 351 7.58 19.31 6.51
N ARG A 352 7.24 20.33 7.28
CA ARG A 352 5.92 20.51 7.89
C ARG A 352 5.14 21.54 7.09
N LEU A 353 4.03 21.13 6.54
CA LEU A 353 3.08 21.99 5.86
C LEU A 353 1.83 22.14 6.71
N GLU A 354 1.25 23.33 6.71
CA GLU A 354 0.02 23.63 7.42
C GLU A 354 -0.87 24.51 6.54
N VAL A 355 -2.13 24.12 6.42
CA VAL A 355 -3.17 24.89 5.70
C VAL A 355 -4.46 24.88 6.50
N GLY A 356 -5.34 25.85 6.23
CA GLY A 356 -6.64 25.87 6.87
C GLY A 356 -7.54 26.97 6.35
N ALA A 357 -8.83 26.86 6.64
CA ALA A 357 -9.85 27.87 6.37
C ALA A 357 -10.87 27.88 7.51
N GLY A 358 -11.28 29.07 7.96
CA GLY A 358 -12.12 29.21 9.15
C GLY A 358 -11.46 28.54 10.37
N ASP A 359 -12.18 27.69 11.07
CA ASP A 359 -11.70 26.92 12.23
C ASP A 359 -11.06 25.57 11.84
N PHE A 360 -11.08 25.20 10.58
CA PHE A 360 -10.43 23.99 10.09
C PHE A 360 -8.94 24.24 9.89
N ARG A 361 -8.11 23.42 10.50
CA ARG A 361 -6.65 23.43 10.33
C ARG A 361 -6.16 22.00 10.16
N GLN A 362 -5.24 21.79 9.22
CA GLN A 362 -4.64 20.50 8.98
C GLN A 362 -3.13 20.63 8.77
N VAL A 363 -2.41 19.60 9.16
CA VAL A 363 -0.94 19.50 9.05
C VAL A 363 -0.55 18.27 8.25
N LEU A 364 0.48 18.39 7.45
CA LEU A 364 1.12 17.30 6.70
C LEU A 364 2.62 17.33 6.96
N LEU A 365 3.17 16.22 7.40
CA LEU A 365 4.61 16.01 7.52
C LEU A 365 5.08 15.17 6.34
N LEU A 366 6.10 15.67 5.66
CA LEU A 366 6.67 15.05 4.48
C LEU A 366 8.15 14.75 4.71
N ALA A 367 8.59 13.59 4.21
CA ALA A 367 10.01 13.35 4.04
C ALA A 367 10.56 14.22 2.92
N ALA A 368 11.81 14.69 3.07
CA ALA A 368 12.50 15.46 2.06
C ALA A 368 13.98 15.09 2.00
N ASP A 369 14.58 15.16 0.84
CA ASP A 369 16.03 15.09 0.63
C ASP A 369 16.47 16.08 -0.44
N ALA A 370 17.66 16.67 -0.29
CA ALA A 370 18.28 17.58 -1.28
C ALA A 370 17.30 18.58 -1.94
N GLY A 371 16.29 19.06 -1.19
CA GLY A 371 15.28 20.00 -1.68
C GLY A 371 14.14 19.36 -2.45
N ARG A 372 14.03 18.02 -2.50
CA ARG A 372 12.92 17.30 -3.09
C ARG A 372 12.04 16.67 -2.02
N GLN A 373 10.73 16.80 -2.20
CA GLN A 373 9.75 16.06 -1.42
C GLN A 373 9.81 14.56 -1.76
N ARG A 374 9.76 13.71 -0.72
CA ARG A 374 9.89 12.25 -0.87
C ARG A 374 8.56 11.52 -0.69
N GLY A 375 7.70 11.95 0.20
CA GLY A 375 6.41 11.36 0.47
C GLY A 375 5.90 11.69 1.88
N PRO A 376 4.65 11.34 2.19
CA PRO A 376 4.09 11.62 3.49
C PRO A 376 4.72 10.76 4.58
N LEU A 377 4.93 11.36 5.74
CA LEU A 377 5.31 10.70 6.99
C LEU A 377 4.15 10.61 7.96
N SER A 378 3.28 11.61 7.96
CA SER A 378 2.03 11.64 8.70
C SER A 378 1.21 12.87 8.34
N GLY A 379 -0.06 12.89 8.75
CA GLY A 379 -0.90 14.06 8.64
C GLY A 379 -2.16 13.93 9.51
N GLY A 380 -2.80 15.07 9.78
CA GLY A 380 -4.02 15.10 10.58
C GLY A 380 -4.57 16.51 10.78
N ARG A 381 -5.78 16.57 11.34
CA ARG A 381 -6.41 17.82 11.79
C ARG A 381 -5.78 18.25 13.13
N ILE A 382 -5.52 19.55 13.30
CA ILE A 382 -4.98 20.18 14.51
C ILE A 382 -5.98 21.18 15.09
#